data_8acdfc17ee562bd3a9723a70e56a2b16
#
_entry.id   8acdfc17ee562bd3a9723a70e56a2b16
#
_cell.length_a   1.000
_cell.length_b   1.000
_cell.length_c   1.000
_cell.angle_alpha   90.00
_cell.angle_beta   90.00
_cell.angle_gamma   90.00
#
_symmetry.space_group_name_H-M   'P 1'
#
loop_
_entity.id
_entity.type
_entity.pdbx_description
1 polymer ?
#
loop_
_entity_poly.entity_id
_entity_poly.type
_entity_poly.pdbx_seq_one_letter_code
_entity_poly.pdbx_strand_id
1 'polypeptide(L)'
;MEQELEYLGKAVSNPEHPYIAILGGAKISDKIAVVENLLGKCDKLIIGGGMANTFLAAKGLNMQDSLVEAESLETAKNLLGKLGGKLVLPVDAVIADKFDAEANTQTVNVDEIPAGWRMLDVGPKTVSVYKAILDGAKLIVWNGPVGVFEMPKFAEGTFALARMLAESKAVTVIGGAGTADRVQRDEVLPRGLVRELATQLDRRRLSLRYVLLEFEHPLFEIVPNDAGVRKQVVFFDDL
;
A
#
# COMPACT_ATOMS: atom_id res chain seq x y z
N MET A 1 6.78 -11.39 23.27
CA MET A 1 7.03 -12.13 22.01
C MET A 1 5.85 -13.02 21.64
N GLU A 2 5.59 -14.11 22.36
CA GLU A 2 4.45 -15.00 22.08
C GLU A 2 3.10 -14.27 22.05
N GLN A 3 2.85 -13.36 22.98
CA GLN A 3 1.64 -12.54 23.03
C GLN A 3 1.52 -11.53 21.88
N GLU A 4 2.62 -11.03 21.33
CA GLU A 4 2.63 -10.08 20.21
C GLU A 4 2.37 -10.78 18.88
N LEU A 5 2.93 -11.99 18.71
CA LEU A 5 2.67 -12.88 17.58
C LEU A 5 1.22 -13.36 17.56
N GLU A 6 0.70 -13.74 18.72
CA GLU A 6 -0.69 -14.13 18.89
C GLU A 6 -1.63 -12.95 18.59
N TYR A 7 -1.23 -11.72 18.95
CA TYR A 7 -2.02 -10.51 18.68
C TYR A 7 -2.08 -10.17 17.18
N LEU A 8 -0.95 -10.24 16.48
CA LEU A 8 -0.89 -9.99 15.03
C LEU A 8 -1.60 -11.11 14.23
N GLY A 9 -1.36 -12.36 14.59
CA GLY A 9 -2.08 -13.49 14.01
C GLY A 9 -3.60 -13.36 14.22
N LYS A 10 -4.04 -12.94 15.40
CA LYS A 10 -5.46 -12.65 15.68
C LYS A 10 -5.97 -11.42 14.94
N ALA A 11 -5.17 -10.35 14.84
CA ALA A 11 -5.57 -9.14 14.13
C ALA A 11 -5.84 -9.40 12.64
N VAL A 12 -5.09 -10.30 11.99
CA VAL A 12 -5.29 -10.65 10.58
C VAL A 12 -6.28 -11.80 10.38
N SER A 13 -6.37 -12.75 11.33
CA SER A 13 -7.31 -13.88 11.25
C SER A 13 -8.73 -13.53 11.70
N ASN A 14 -8.86 -12.58 12.65
CA ASN A 14 -10.13 -12.05 13.12
C ASN A 14 -10.03 -10.52 13.23
N PRO A 15 -10.01 -9.80 12.08
CA PRO A 15 -9.71 -8.38 12.02
C PRO A 15 -10.76 -7.54 12.72
N GLU A 16 -10.30 -6.48 13.43
CA GLU A 16 -11.20 -5.42 13.85
C GLU A 16 -11.63 -4.58 12.64
N HIS A 17 -12.91 -4.27 12.55
CA HIS A 17 -13.50 -3.49 11.48
C HIS A 17 -13.69 -2.01 11.87
N PRO A 18 -13.54 -1.07 10.92
CA PRO A 18 -13.24 -1.27 9.50
C PRO A 18 -11.81 -1.75 9.23
N TYR A 19 -11.70 -2.84 8.45
CA TYR A 19 -10.46 -3.36 7.92
C TYR A 19 -10.23 -2.87 6.49
N ILE A 20 -9.17 -2.11 6.27
CA ILE A 20 -8.80 -1.56 4.97
C ILE A 20 -7.52 -2.24 4.49
N ALA A 21 -7.58 -2.80 3.28
CA ALA A 21 -6.40 -3.32 2.60
C ALA A 21 -5.97 -2.36 1.48
N ILE A 22 -4.66 -2.20 1.30
CA ILE A 22 -4.06 -1.39 0.24
C ILE A 22 -3.09 -2.28 -0.51
N LEU A 23 -3.31 -2.45 -1.80
CA LEU A 23 -2.41 -3.20 -2.69
C LEU A 23 -1.92 -2.30 -3.81
N GLY A 24 -0.61 -2.26 -3.97
CA GLY A 24 0.05 -1.59 -5.07
C GLY A 24 1.03 -2.51 -5.79
N GLY A 25 1.84 -1.94 -6.67
CA GLY A 25 2.79 -2.66 -7.49
C GLY A 25 2.42 -2.69 -8.97
N ALA A 26 3.24 -3.37 -9.78
CA ALA A 26 3.15 -3.30 -11.23
C ALA A 26 2.04 -4.20 -11.81
N LYS A 27 1.94 -5.45 -11.32
CA LYS A 27 1.14 -6.50 -11.95
C LYS A 27 0.07 -7.06 -11.03
N ILE A 28 -1.11 -7.31 -11.59
CA ILE A 28 -2.21 -7.97 -10.89
C ILE A 28 -1.95 -9.48 -10.77
N SER A 29 -1.32 -10.09 -11.78
CA SER A 29 -1.00 -11.53 -11.82
C SER A 29 -0.22 -11.99 -10.59
N ASP A 30 0.69 -11.16 -10.10
CA ASP A 30 1.52 -11.47 -8.93
C ASP A 30 0.72 -11.47 -7.61
N LYS A 31 -0.48 -10.87 -7.59
CA LYS A 31 -1.27 -10.64 -6.37
C LYS A 31 -2.71 -11.13 -6.43
N ILE A 32 -3.10 -11.90 -7.45
CA ILE A 32 -4.46 -12.43 -7.60
C ILE A 32 -4.91 -13.17 -6.34
N ALA A 33 -4.08 -14.10 -5.85
CA ALA A 33 -4.39 -14.89 -4.66
C ALA A 33 -4.56 -14.02 -3.40
N VAL A 34 -3.75 -12.96 -3.28
CA VAL A 34 -3.85 -11.99 -2.18
C VAL A 34 -5.15 -11.20 -2.28
N VAL A 35 -5.52 -10.71 -3.47
CA VAL A 35 -6.78 -10.00 -3.72
C VAL A 35 -7.97 -10.90 -3.37
N GLU A 36 -7.97 -12.15 -3.81
CA GLU A 36 -9.06 -13.11 -3.52
C GLU A 36 -9.18 -13.44 -2.03
N ASN A 37 -8.06 -13.57 -1.33
CA ASN A 37 -8.06 -13.79 0.13
C ASN A 37 -8.62 -12.58 0.89
N LEU A 38 -8.29 -11.36 0.46
CA LEU A 38 -8.77 -10.13 1.08
C LEU A 38 -10.25 -9.83 0.82
N LEU A 39 -10.81 -10.34 -0.30
CA LEU A 39 -12.22 -10.16 -0.67
C LEU A 39 -13.21 -10.49 0.46
N GLY A 40 -12.95 -11.60 1.17
CA GLY A 40 -13.80 -12.08 2.26
C GLY A 40 -13.55 -11.40 3.61
N LYS A 41 -12.45 -10.65 3.76
CA LYS A 41 -11.97 -10.16 5.04
C LYS A 41 -12.04 -8.64 5.19
N CYS A 42 -11.67 -7.87 4.16
CA CYS A 42 -11.62 -6.42 4.24
C CYS A 42 -12.95 -5.74 3.92
N ASP A 43 -13.16 -4.56 4.49
CA ASP A 43 -14.32 -3.70 4.20
C ASP A 43 -14.08 -2.87 2.94
N LYS A 44 -12.83 -2.44 2.71
CA LYS A 44 -12.40 -1.75 1.49
C LYS A 44 -11.04 -2.27 1.06
N LEU A 45 -10.86 -2.35 -0.27
CA LEU A 45 -9.62 -2.70 -0.93
C LEU A 45 -9.21 -1.56 -1.85
N ILE A 46 -8.16 -0.85 -1.48
CA ILE A 46 -7.54 0.21 -2.26
C ILE A 46 -6.52 -0.43 -3.20
N ILE A 47 -6.61 -0.15 -4.49
CA ILE A 47 -5.64 -0.61 -5.50
C ILE A 47 -4.91 0.61 -6.08
N GLY A 48 -3.56 0.56 -6.07
CA GLY A 48 -2.69 1.56 -6.66
C GLY A 48 -1.66 0.96 -7.61
N GLY A 49 -0.72 1.79 -8.09
CA GLY A 49 0.36 1.37 -8.99
C GLY A 49 -0.13 0.88 -10.36
N GLY A 50 0.70 0.13 -11.07
CA GLY A 50 0.36 -0.45 -12.37
C GLY A 50 -0.84 -1.40 -12.33
N MET A 51 -1.08 -2.05 -11.20
CA MET A 51 -2.30 -2.85 -10.99
C MET A 51 -3.56 -2.02 -11.19
N ALA A 52 -3.60 -0.78 -10.70
CA ALA A 52 -4.76 0.10 -10.86
C ALA A 52 -5.07 0.37 -12.33
N ASN A 53 -4.04 0.54 -13.18
CA ASN A 53 -4.23 0.75 -14.62
C ASN A 53 -4.95 -0.44 -15.27
N THR A 54 -4.58 -1.68 -14.89
CA THR A 54 -5.24 -2.88 -15.40
C THR A 54 -6.71 -2.95 -14.97
N PHE A 55 -7.04 -2.60 -13.72
CA PHE A 55 -8.43 -2.51 -13.26
C PHE A 55 -9.21 -1.39 -13.96
N LEU A 56 -8.60 -0.22 -14.18
CA LEU A 56 -9.22 0.90 -14.89
C LEU A 56 -9.48 0.52 -16.36
N ALA A 57 -8.53 -0.13 -17.02
CA ALA A 57 -8.70 -0.66 -18.37
C ALA A 57 -9.82 -1.72 -18.42
N ALA A 58 -9.91 -2.62 -17.44
CA ALA A 58 -10.97 -3.60 -17.31
C ALA A 58 -12.38 -2.96 -17.10
N LYS A 59 -12.44 -1.74 -16.55
CA LYS A 59 -13.65 -0.90 -16.50
C LYS A 59 -13.99 -0.23 -17.82
N GLY A 60 -13.13 -0.34 -18.83
CA GLY A 60 -13.32 0.25 -20.16
C GLY A 60 -12.66 1.62 -20.36
N LEU A 61 -11.81 2.07 -19.43
CA LEU A 61 -11.08 3.32 -19.61
C LEU A 61 -9.87 3.10 -20.53
N ASN A 62 -9.59 4.09 -21.37
CA ASN A 62 -8.40 4.08 -22.22
C ASN A 62 -7.19 4.57 -21.41
N MET A 63 -6.33 3.65 -21.00
CA MET A 63 -5.15 3.96 -20.19
C MET A 63 -3.93 4.39 -21.01
N GLN A 64 -4.09 4.56 -22.33
CA GLN A 64 -3.05 5.05 -23.26
C GLN A 64 -1.76 4.22 -23.14
N ASP A 65 -0.60 4.87 -22.94
CA ASP A 65 0.71 4.21 -22.80
C ASP A 65 1.00 3.71 -21.37
N SER A 66 0.00 3.77 -20.47
CA SER A 66 0.15 3.26 -19.10
C SER A 66 0.38 1.75 -19.11
N LEU A 67 1.11 1.25 -18.12
CA LEU A 67 1.31 -0.18 -17.93
C LEU A 67 -0.03 -0.87 -17.67
N VAL A 68 -0.48 -1.67 -18.62
CA VAL A 68 -1.67 -2.51 -18.52
C VAL A 68 -1.27 -3.95 -18.81
N GLU A 69 -1.63 -4.87 -17.92
CA GLU A 69 -1.41 -6.29 -18.07
C GLU A 69 -2.56 -6.91 -18.89
N ALA A 70 -2.39 -6.93 -20.22
CA ALA A 70 -3.43 -7.32 -21.16
C ALA A 70 -3.98 -8.73 -20.90
N GLU A 71 -3.11 -9.67 -20.52
CA GLU A 71 -3.47 -11.06 -20.21
C GLU A 71 -4.33 -11.17 -18.94
N SER A 72 -4.27 -10.18 -18.04
CA SER A 72 -5.01 -10.15 -16.79
C SER A 72 -6.31 -9.35 -16.84
N LEU A 73 -6.69 -8.77 -18.00
CA LEU A 73 -7.90 -7.94 -18.12
C LEU A 73 -9.17 -8.70 -17.76
N GLU A 74 -9.31 -9.94 -18.22
CA GLU A 74 -10.50 -10.75 -17.90
C GLU A 74 -10.56 -11.11 -16.41
N THR A 75 -9.40 -11.42 -15.82
CA THR A 75 -9.28 -11.66 -14.38
C THR A 75 -9.65 -10.40 -13.58
N ALA A 76 -9.12 -9.22 -13.99
CA ALA A 76 -9.47 -7.95 -13.37
C ALA A 76 -10.97 -7.66 -13.46
N LYS A 77 -11.60 -7.96 -14.59
CA LYS A 77 -13.04 -7.79 -14.80
C LYS A 77 -13.88 -8.70 -13.87
N ASN A 78 -13.46 -9.95 -13.73
CA ASN A 78 -14.08 -10.89 -12.81
C ASN A 78 -13.93 -10.43 -11.35
N LEU A 79 -12.78 -9.94 -10.96
CA LEU A 79 -12.53 -9.38 -9.62
C LEU A 79 -13.34 -8.11 -9.38
N LEU A 80 -13.51 -7.22 -10.36
CA LEU A 80 -14.41 -6.06 -10.29
C LEU A 80 -15.84 -6.48 -9.94
N GLY A 81 -16.34 -7.52 -10.59
CA GLY A 81 -17.66 -8.06 -10.29
C GLY A 81 -17.81 -8.62 -8.88
N LYS A 82 -16.78 -9.34 -8.40
CA LYS A 82 -16.76 -9.92 -7.05
C LYS A 82 -16.57 -8.86 -5.95
N LEU A 83 -15.72 -7.86 -6.15
CA LEU A 83 -15.38 -6.82 -5.17
C LEU A 83 -16.49 -5.78 -5.00
N GLY A 84 -17.20 -5.48 -6.08
CA GLY A 84 -18.29 -4.51 -6.05
C GLY A 84 -17.91 -3.19 -5.41
N GLY A 85 -18.72 -2.69 -4.49
CA GLY A 85 -18.48 -1.42 -3.79
C GLY A 85 -17.34 -1.43 -2.76
N LYS A 86 -16.64 -2.55 -2.57
CA LYS A 86 -15.47 -2.61 -1.70
C LYS A 86 -14.20 -2.08 -2.38
N LEU A 87 -14.12 -2.18 -3.71
CA LEU A 87 -12.94 -1.76 -4.47
C LEU A 87 -12.86 -0.25 -4.59
N VAL A 88 -11.68 0.30 -4.32
CA VAL A 88 -11.36 1.71 -4.46
C VAL A 88 -10.21 1.84 -5.46
N LEU A 89 -10.47 2.51 -6.55
CA LEU A 89 -9.50 2.80 -7.62
C LEU A 89 -9.18 4.29 -7.65
N PRO A 90 -8.03 4.69 -8.20
CA PRO A 90 -7.71 6.09 -8.42
C PRO A 90 -8.78 6.81 -9.25
N VAL A 91 -9.01 8.08 -8.94
CA VAL A 91 -9.92 8.99 -9.66
C VAL A 91 -9.17 10.04 -10.48
N ASP A 92 -7.92 10.32 -10.09
CA ASP A 92 -6.98 11.16 -10.82
C ASP A 92 -5.56 10.57 -10.75
N ALA A 93 -4.70 11.01 -11.63
CA ALA A 93 -3.37 10.47 -11.83
C ALA A 93 -2.34 11.57 -12.11
N VAL A 94 -1.12 11.35 -11.65
CA VAL A 94 0.07 12.03 -12.17
C VAL A 94 0.56 11.23 -13.36
N ILE A 95 0.50 11.84 -14.54
CA ILE A 95 0.87 11.23 -15.82
C ILE A 95 2.16 11.84 -16.35
N ALA A 96 2.86 11.08 -17.20
CA ALA A 96 4.10 11.48 -17.84
C ALA A 96 4.09 11.16 -19.33
N ASP A 97 4.82 11.97 -20.15
CA ASP A 97 5.02 11.75 -21.57
C ASP A 97 6.00 10.61 -21.88
N LYS A 98 6.81 10.21 -20.90
CA LYS A 98 7.74 9.07 -20.99
C LYS A 98 8.00 8.47 -19.61
N PHE A 99 8.55 7.26 -19.58
CA PHE A 99 8.99 6.62 -18.33
C PHE A 99 10.42 7.07 -17.98
N ASP A 100 10.53 8.23 -17.33
CA ASP A 100 11.81 8.90 -17.05
C ASP A 100 11.65 9.88 -15.88
N ALA A 101 12.66 9.99 -15.02
CA ALA A 101 12.63 10.90 -13.88
C ALA A 101 12.51 12.38 -14.30
N GLU A 102 13.00 12.73 -15.49
CA GLU A 102 12.93 14.08 -16.06
C GLU A 102 11.76 14.28 -17.04
N ALA A 103 10.80 13.34 -17.08
CA ALA A 103 9.62 13.46 -17.91
C ALA A 103 8.80 14.71 -17.59
N ASN A 104 8.08 15.26 -18.61
CA ASN A 104 7.03 16.22 -18.36
C ASN A 104 5.85 15.54 -17.65
N THR A 105 5.26 16.24 -16.69
CA THR A 105 4.17 15.68 -15.88
C THR A 105 2.93 16.53 -15.93
N GLN A 106 1.76 15.90 -15.83
CA GLN A 106 0.46 16.55 -15.66
C GLN A 106 -0.36 15.77 -14.64
N THR A 107 -1.31 16.42 -14.00
CA THR A 107 -2.33 15.77 -13.18
C THR A 107 -3.66 15.85 -13.90
N VAL A 108 -4.28 14.70 -14.18
CA VAL A 108 -5.54 14.60 -14.92
C VAL A 108 -6.48 13.62 -14.25
N ASN A 109 -7.78 13.67 -14.54
CA ASN A 109 -8.66 12.57 -14.16
C ASN A 109 -8.29 11.30 -14.95
N VAL A 110 -8.54 10.11 -14.37
CA VAL A 110 -8.12 8.85 -15.00
C VAL A 110 -8.81 8.52 -16.33
N ASP A 111 -9.92 9.15 -16.63
CA ASP A 111 -10.66 9.06 -17.89
C ASP A 111 -10.22 10.10 -18.95
N GLU A 112 -9.28 10.98 -18.61
CA GLU A 112 -8.81 12.09 -19.46
C GLU A 112 -7.32 11.98 -19.84
N ILE A 113 -6.73 10.78 -19.75
CA ILE A 113 -5.31 10.58 -20.08
C ILE A 113 -5.09 10.83 -21.60
N PRO A 114 -4.23 11.80 -21.99
CA PRO A 114 -3.97 12.07 -23.39
C PRO A 114 -3.18 10.95 -24.09
N ALA A 115 -3.32 10.82 -25.40
CA ALA A 115 -2.54 9.88 -26.21
C ALA A 115 -1.03 10.10 -26.02
N GLY A 116 -0.27 9.00 -25.90
CA GLY A 116 1.18 9.03 -25.66
C GLY A 116 1.59 9.30 -24.22
N TRP A 117 0.62 9.50 -23.29
CA TRP A 117 0.90 9.69 -21.88
C TRP A 117 0.62 8.42 -21.06
N ARG A 118 1.26 8.30 -19.92
CA ARG A 118 1.15 7.15 -19.03
C ARG A 118 0.98 7.56 -17.58
N MET A 119 0.13 6.86 -16.84
CA MET A 119 -0.05 7.04 -15.41
C MET A 119 1.14 6.43 -14.67
N LEU A 120 1.82 7.22 -13.84
CA LEU A 120 2.96 6.79 -13.04
C LEU A 120 2.76 6.98 -11.53
N ASP A 121 1.80 7.81 -11.09
CA ASP A 121 1.41 7.92 -9.67
C ASP A 121 -0.07 8.29 -9.56
N VAL A 122 -0.62 8.16 -8.37
CA VAL A 122 -1.97 8.65 -8.06
C VAL A 122 -1.97 10.17 -7.87
N GLY A 123 -3.08 10.82 -8.22
CA GLY A 123 -3.22 12.26 -8.07
C GLY A 123 -3.74 12.69 -6.69
N PRO A 124 -3.77 14.00 -6.42
CA PRO A 124 -4.14 14.57 -5.13
C PRO A 124 -5.61 14.33 -4.74
N LYS A 125 -6.53 14.23 -5.70
CA LYS A 125 -7.93 13.87 -5.42
C LYS A 125 -8.01 12.43 -4.90
N THR A 126 -7.26 11.52 -5.51
CA THR A 126 -7.15 10.11 -5.09
C THR A 126 -6.58 10.01 -3.68
N VAL A 127 -5.51 10.76 -3.38
CA VAL A 127 -4.94 10.85 -2.04
C VAL A 127 -5.98 11.30 -1.01
N SER A 128 -6.80 12.29 -1.36
CA SER A 128 -7.89 12.78 -0.49
C SER A 128 -8.97 11.72 -0.26
N VAL A 129 -9.32 10.95 -1.29
CA VAL A 129 -10.27 9.82 -1.18
C VAL A 129 -9.70 8.74 -0.27
N TYR A 130 -8.42 8.39 -0.44
CA TYR A 130 -7.75 7.40 0.42
C TYR A 130 -7.74 7.85 1.87
N LYS A 131 -7.41 9.14 2.14
CA LYS A 131 -7.44 9.69 3.48
C LYS A 131 -8.82 9.52 4.15
N ALA A 132 -9.88 9.89 3.47
CA ALA A 132 -11.24 9.78 4.00
C ALA A 132 -11.63 8.34 4.37
N ILE A 133 -11.11 7.34 3.62
CA ILE A 133 -11.35 5.92 3.90
C ILE A 133 -10.51 5.44 5.09
N LEU A 134 -9.25 5.89 5.18
CA LEU A 134 -8.31 5.45 6.20
C LEU A 134 -8.57 6.08 7.58
N ASP A 135 -9.14 7.28 7.63
CA ASP A 135 -9.40 8.00 8.89
C ASP A 135 -10.31 7.23 9.88
N GLY A 136 -11.16 6.32 9.39
CA GLY A 136 -12.04 5.50 10.23
C GLY A 136 -11.56 4.08 10.48
N ALA A 137 -10.43 3.66 9.92
CA ALA A 137 -9.94 2.30 9.98
C ALA A 137 -9.55 1.85 11.39
N LYS A 138 -9.69 0.55 11.66
CA LYS A 138 -9.17 -0.14 12.85
C LYS A 138 -7.94 -0.99 12.51
N LEU A 139 -7.96 -1.61 11.34
CA LEU A 139 -6.83 -2.35 10.78
C LEU A 139 -6.55 -1.85 9.37
N ILE A 140 -5.27 -1.59 9.09
CA ILE A 140 -4.79 -1.25 7.75
C ILE A 140 -3.68 -2.24 7.39
N VAL A 141 -3.82 -2.92 6.26
CA VAL A 141 -2.76 -3.76 5.69
C VAL A 141 -2.36 -3.17 4.34
N TRP A 142 -1.08 -2.82 4.17
CA TRP A 142 -0.56 -2.21 2.96
C TRP A 142 0.60 -3.02 2.37
N ASN A 143 0.49 -3.39 1.09
CA ASN A 143 1.53 -4.09 0.35
C ASN A 143 1.74 -3.47 -1.04
N GLY A 144 2.93 -2.95 -1.26
CA GLY A 144 3.38 -2.39 -2.54
C GLY A 144 3.03 -0.91 -2.75
N PRO A 145 3.88 -0.18 -3.52
CA PRO A 145 3.73 1.25 -3.76
C PRO A 145 2.54 1.56 -4.67
N VAL A 146 1.99 2.76 -4.54
CA VAL A 146 0.86 3.22 -5.39
C VAL A 146 1.29 4.06 -6.58
N GLY A 147 2.59 4.34 -6.71
CA GLY A 147 3.23 5.04 -7.82
C GLY A 147 4.64 4.53 -8.07
N VAL A 148 5.33 5.08 -9.08
CA VAL A 148 6.75 4.79 -9.41
C VAL A 148 7.63 5.60 -8.45
N PHE A 149 7.59 5.24 -7.18
CA PHE A 149 8.16 5.99 -6.08
C PHE A 149 9.71 6.07 -6.09
N GLU A 150 10.36 5.28 -6.94
CA GLU A 150 11.80 5.38 -7.22
C GLU A 150 12.17 6.70 -7.93
N MET A 151 11.21 7.32 -8.61
CA MET A 151 11.34 8.60 -9.28
C MET A 151 10.64 9.68 -8.45
N PRO A 152 11.35 10.72 -7.96
CA PRO A 152 10.77 11.71 -7.03
C PRO A 152 9.47 12.37 -7.52
N LYS A 153 9.32 12.60 -8.84
CA LYS A 153 8.11 13.18 -9.44
C LYS A 153 6.86 12.29 -9.31
N PHE A 154 7.04 10.99 -9.04
CA PHE A 154 5.97 9.99 -8.99
C PHE A 154 5.93 9.23 -7.67
N ALA A 155 6.46 9.84 -6.60
CA ALA A 155 6.57 9.26 -5.28
C ALA A 155 5.54 9.80 -4.27
N GLU A 156 4.90 10.94 -4.59
CA GLU A 156 4.07 11.68 -3.63
C GLU A 156 2.86 10.87 -3.17
N GLY A 157 2.22 10.09 -4.06
CA GLY A 157 1.11 9.21 -3.69
C GLY A 157 1.50 8.19 -2.63
N THR A 158 2.65 7.54 -2.81
CA THR A 158 3.18 6.55 -1.87
C THR A 158 3.58 7.20 -0.53
N PHE A 159 4.26 8.34 -0.57
CA PHE A 159 4.65 9.06 0.65
C PHE A 159 3.46 9.69 1.39
N ALA A 160 2.44 10.16 0.68
CA ALA A 160 1.21 10.64 1.29
C ALA A 160 0.51 9.52 2.07
N LEU A 161 0.41 8.31 1.49
CA LEU A 161 -0.09 7.14 2.20
C LEU A 161 0.74 6.82 3.44
N ALA A 162 2.06 6.79 3.32
CA ALA A 162 2.95 6.51 4.45
C ALA A 162 2.73 7.50 5.60
N ARG A 163 2.60 8.80 5.30
CA ARG A 163 2.28 9.83 6.31
C ARG A 163 0.92 9.59 6.96
N MET A 164 -0.12 9.28 6.18
CA MET A 164 -1.45 8.97 6.73
C MET A 164 -1.41 7.76 7.67
N LEU A 165 -0.68 6.71 7.31
CA LEU A 165 -0.53 5.53 8.14
C LEU A 165 0.26 5.84 9.43
N ALA A 166 1.29 6.66 9.34
CA ALA A 166 2.06 7.12 10.50
C ALA A 166 1.20 7.92 11.50
N GLU A 167 0.24 8.69 11.03
CA GLU A 167 -0.69 9.48 11.85
C GLU A 167 -1.94 8.68 12.30
N SER A 168 -2.25 7.56 11.65
CA SER A 168 -3.43 6.74 11.92
C SER A 168 -3.42 6.17 13.34
N LYS A 169 -4.60 6.00 13.93
CA LYS A 169 -4.80 5.27 15.21
C LYS A 169 -5.04 3.77 15.00
N ALA A 170 -5.18 3.33 13.74
CA ALA A 170 -5.38 1.93 13.42
C ALA A 170 -4.12 1.09 13.70
N VAL A 171 -4.31 -0.22 13.88
CA VAL A 171 -3.21 -1.17 13.73
C VAL A 171 -2.79 -1.16 12.26
N THR A 172 -1.51 -0.96 11.98
CA THR A 172 -1.00 -0.82 10.62
C THR A 172 0.05 -1.88 10.34
N VAL A 173 -0.15 -2.65 9.28
CA VAL A 173 0.77 -3.69 8.79
C VAL A 173 1.24 -3.28 7.40
N ILE A 174 2.54 -3.15 7.18
CA ILE A 174 3.13 -2.74 5.90
C ILE A 174 4.04 -3.85 5.40
N GLY A 175 3.83 -4.28 4.15
CA GLY A 175 4.62 -5.30 3.47
C GLY A 175 5.14 -4.84 2.12
N GLY A 176 6.15 -5.57 1.59
CA GLY A 176 6.81 -5.33 0.32
C GLY A 176 8.17 -4.63 0.48
N ALA A 177 9.25 -5.34 0.10
CA ALA A 177 10.65 -4.97 0.33
C ALA A 177 11.00 -3.53 -0.06
N GLY A 178 10.53 -3.05 -1.21
CA GLY A 178 10.80 -1.68 -1.66
C GLY A 178 10.03 -0.62 -0.89
N THR A 179 8.79 -0.89 -0.48
CA THR A 179 7.91 0.08 0.18
C THR A 179 8.31 0.29 1.63
N ALA A 180 8.55 -0.80 2.35
CA ALA A 180 8.94 -0.78 3.76
C ALA A 180 10.30 -0.06 3.95
N ASP A 181 11.30 -0.44 3.17
CA ASP A 181 12.67 0.05 3.29
C ASP A 181 12.77 1.56 2.98
N ARG A 182 12.03 2.09 2.00
CA ARG A 182 12.04 3.51 1.68
C ARG A 182 11.18 4.37 2.59
N VAL A 183 10.04 3.87 3.05
CA VAL A 183 9.25 4.55 4.08
C VAL A 183 10.08 4.75 5.35
N GLN A 184 11.01 3.82 5.64
CA GLN A 184 11.98 3.97 6.73
C GLN A 184 13.13 4.93 6.40
N ARG A 185 13.71 4.86 5.19
CA ARG A 185 14.93 5.61 4.84
C ARG A 185 14.68 7.08 4.51
N ASP A 186 13.58 7.41 3.85
CA ASP A 186 13.34 8.73 3.26
C ASP A 186 12.61 9.73 4.16
N GLU A 187 12.82 9.65 5.51
CA GLU A 187 12.37 10.67 6.48
C GLU A 187 10.85 10.86 6.61
N VAL A 188 10.04 9.96 6.10
CA VAL A 188 8.58 10.00 6.28
C VAL A 188 8.21 9.76 7.75
N LEU A 189 9.05 9.04 8.49
CA LEU A 189 8.99 8.90 9.95
C LEU A 189 10.09 9.78 10.59
N PRO A 190 9.83 10.48 11.69
CA PRO A 190 10.84 11.28 12.38
C PRO A 190 12.08 10.44 12.72
N ARG A 191 13.27 10.88 12.31
CA ARG A 191 14.55 10.17 12.56
C ARG A 191 14.78 9.82 14.04
N GLY A 192 14.24 10.62 14.96
CA GLY A 192 14.28 10.35 16.39
C GLY A 192 13.51 9.09 16.78
N LEU A 193 12.40 8.82 16.16
CA LEU A 193 11.54 7.68 16.46
C LEU A 193 12.21 6.35 16.05
N VAL A 194 12.79 6.28 14.86
CA VAL A 194 13.52 5.09 14.37
C VAL A 194 14.75 4.80 15.22
N ARG A 195 15.50 5.86 15.62
CA ARG A 195 16.72 5.72 16.44
C ARG A 195 16.42 5.29 17.87
N GLU A 196 15.32 5.75 18.44
CA GLU A 196 14.90 5.40 19.80
C GLU A 196 14.43 3.94 19.86
N LEU A 197 13.72 3.46 18.83
CA LEU A 197 13.29 2.08 18.68
C LEU A 197 14.46 1.11 18.53
N ALA A 198 15.42 1.40 17.67
CA ALA A 198 16.64 0.61 17.50
C ALA A 198 17.40 0.49 18.83
N THR A 199 17.47 1.56 19.61
CA THR A 199 18.13 1.57 20.92
C THR A 199 17.38 0.79 21.99
N GLN A 200 16.04 0.79 21.96
CA GLN A 200 15.21 0.01 22.89
C GLN A 200 15.21 -1.50 22.58
N LEU A 201 15.27 -1.87 21.30
CA LEU A 201 15.39 -3.26 20.85
C LEU A 201 16.75 -3.86 21.27
N ASP A 202 17.83 -3.11 21.08
CA ASP A 202 19.18 -3.54 21.49
C ASP A 202 19.30 -3.73 23.03
N ARG A 203 18.70 -2.84 23.82
CA ARG A 203 18.67 -2.95 25.30
C ARG A 203 17.88 -4.16 25.81
N ARG A 204 16.92 -4.69 25.07
CA ARG A 204 16.07 -5.82 25.50
C ARG A 204 16.55 -7.18 25.03
N ARG A 205 17.62 -7.28 24.24
CA ARG A 205 18.16 -8.55 23.67
C ARG A 205 17.08 -9.46 23.08
N LEU A 206 16.08 -8.90 22.42
CA LEU A 206 14.99 -9.65 21.80
C LEU A 206 15.44 -10.11 20.41
N SER A 207 15.71 -11.41 20.26
CA SER A 207 16.10 -11.97 18.98
C SER A 207 14.87 -12.20 18.11
N LEU A 208 14.87 -11.57 16.97
CA LEU A 208 13.84 -11.51 15.91
C LEU A 208 13.56 -12.84 15.19
N ARG A 209 14.01 -13.98 15.68
CA ARG A 209 14.11 -15.23 14.92
C ARG A 209 12.82 -16.08 14.81
N TYR A 210 11.72 -15.73 15.46
CA TYR A 210 10.60 -16.68 15.66
C TYR A 210 9.28 -16.35 14.98
N VAL A 211 9.13 -15.20 14.31
CA VAL A 211 7.91 -14.88 13.54
C VAL A 211 7.94 -15.46 12.13
N LEU A 212 9.06 -16.05 11.77
CA LEU A 212 9.46 -16.50 10.45
C LEU A 212 8.96 -17.90 10.03
N LEU A 213 8.25 -18.62 10.86
CA LEU A 213 7.97 -20.04 10.58
C LEU A 213 6.70 -20.33 9.78
N GLU A 214 5.90 -19.32 9.41
CA GLU A 214 4.80 -19.47 8.43
C GLU A 214 4.90 -18.58 7.20
N PHE A 215 5.86 -17.64 7.15
CA PHE A 215 6.18 -16.82 5.98
C PHE A 215 7.71 -16.71 5.89
N GLU A 216 8.29 -17.32 4.88
CA GLU A 216 9.76 -17.32 4.67
C GLU A 216 10.25 -15.91 4.31
N HIS A 217 10.51 -15.02 5.26
CA HIS A 217 11.55 -13.97 5.29
C HIS A 217 11.29 -12.78 6.27
N PRO A 218 12.33 -12.11 6.75
CA PRO A 218 12.30 -11.32 7.97
C PRO A 218 12.27 -9.81 7.80
N LEU A 219 11.50 -9.12 8.60
CA LEU A 219 11.84 -7.91 9.38
C LEU A 219 10.57 -7.26 9.95
N PHE A 220 10.51 -7.18 11.26
CA PHE A 220 9.46 -6.51 12.00
C PHE A 220 9.98 -5.27 12.71
N GLU A 221 9.25 -4.17 12.70
CA GLU A 221 9.51 -3.04 13.57
C GLU A 221 8.21 -2.50 14.21
N ILE A 222 8.20 -2.37 15.54
CA ILE A 222 7.07 -1.88 16.34
C ILE A 222 7.35 -0.46 16.77
N VAL A 223 6.48 0.49 16.45
CA VAL A 223 6.62 1.90 16.79
C VAL A 223 5.59 2.32 17.86
N PRO A 224 5.99 2.68 19.10
CA PRO A 224 5.09 3.28 20.08
C PRO A 224 4.83 4.77 19.79
N ASN A 225 3.66 5.27 20.15
CA ASN A 225 3.38 6.72 20.11
C ASN A 225 3.28 7.32 21.50
N ASP A 226 3.43 8.67 21.63
CA ASP A 226 3.47 9.43 22.87
C ASP A 226 2.18 9.39 23.71
N ALA A 227 1.09 8.80 23.21
CA ALA A 227 -0.21 8.73 23.89
C ALA A 227 -0.47 7.40 24.62
N GLY A 228 0.54 6.52 24.76
CA GLY A 228 0.42 5.24 25.46
C GLY A 228 -0.42 4.18 24.74
N VAL A 229 -0.93 4.48 23.54
CA VAL A 229 -1.58 3.52 22.65
C VAL A 229 -0.48 2.85 21.83
N ARG A 230 -0.31 1.53 21.99
CA ARG A 230 0.69 0.76 21.23
C ARG A 230 0.29 0.73 19.75
N LYS A 231 0.87 1.63 18.93
CA LYS A 231 0.86 1.50 17.48
C LYS A 231 1.81 0.37 17.10
N GLN A 232 1.30 -0.62 16.40
CA GLN A 232 2.14 -1.64 15.80
C GLN A 232 2.20 -1.42 14.29
N VAL A 233 3.35 -1.00 13.79
CA VAL A 233 3.68 -0.99 12.37
C VAL A 233 4.57 -2.20 12.13
N VAL A 234 4.13 -3.12 11.30
CA VAL A 234 4.84 -4.36 11.01
C VAL A 234 5.24 -4.32 9.54
N PHE A 235 6.52 -4.50 9.27
CA PHE A 235 7.08 -4.55 7.93
C PHE A 235 7.37 -6.00 7.52
N PHE A 236 7.00 -6.38 6.29
CA PHE A 236 7.33 -7.66 5.70
C PHE A 236 8.09 -7.43 4.40
N ASP A 237 9.20 -8.14 4.19
CA ASP A 237 10.01 -7.97 2.99
C ASP A 237 9.46 -8.68 1.76
N ASP A 238 8.65 -9.75 1.89
CA ASP A 238 7.94 -10.38 0.77
C ASP A 238 6.62 -11.01 1.23
N LEU A 239 5.52 -10.66 0.57
CA LEU A 239 4.27 -11.40 0.52
C LEU A 239 4.06 -11.85 -0.91
#